data_519923283e3b6a3847f077c4f2960455
#
_entry.id   519923283e3b6a3847f077c4f2960455
#
_cell.length_a   1.000
_cell.length_b   1.000
_cell.length_c   1.000
_cell.angle_alpha   90.00
_cell.angle_beta   90.00
_cell.angle_gamma   90.00
#
_symmetry.space_group_name_H-M   'P 1'
#
loop_
_entity.id
_entity.type
_entity.pdbx_description
1 polymer ?
#
loop_
_entity_poly.entity_id
_entity_poly.type
_entity_poly.pdbx_seq_one_letter_code
_entity_poly.pdbx_strand_id
1 'polypeptide(L)'
;MGMTRDSEMEFQAVFSHLGAVTAYARRRGSRDADGLAAEVMTIAWRRLEDVPQDDPRPWLYATARNLLFAEARRTARDRSAAPIPEVVADALEPHGLDPELAKALRLLSSSDLEALLLVAWEDLTPTQAAKALGISAVAFRVRLLRARRRLRALLDDAAANDHPASMAQLDVEGT
;
A
#
# COMPACT_ATOMS: atom_id res chain seq x y z
N MET A 1 14.81 -20.69 -27.42
CA MET A 1 14.92 -21.53 -26.23
C MET A 1 13.48 -21.91 -25.88
N GLY A 2 13.07 -23.14 -26.17
CA GLY A 2 11.67 -23.56 -26.06
C GLY A 2 11.28 -23.68 -24.61
N MET A 3 10.14 -23.08 -24.27
CA MET A 3 9.50 -23.25 -22.96
C MET A 3 9.22 -24.72 -22.69
N THR A 4 9.52 -25.14 -21.47
CA THR A 4 9.05 -26.45 -21.00
C THR A 4 7.59 -26.29 -20.54
N ARG A 5 6.82 -27.37 -20.62
CA ARG A 5 5.42 -27.38 -20.14
C ARG A 5 5.32 -26.99 -18.65
N ASP A 6 6.37 -27.28 -17.88
CA ASP A 6 6.46 -26.93 -16.45
C ASP A 6 6.58 -25.40 -16.25
N SER A 7 7.42 -24.73 -17.05
CA SER A 7 7.56 -23.25 -16.98
C SER A 7 6.27 -22.51 -17.36
N GLU A 8 5.47 -23.09 -18.28
CA GLU A 8 4.15 -22.54 -18.62
C GLU A 8 3.17 -22.64 -17.46
N MET A 9 3.12 -23.77 -16.77
CA MET A 9 2.24 -23.97 -15.61
C MET A 9 2.66 -23.10 -14.43
N GLU A 10 3.96 -22.98 -14.15
CA GLU A 10 4.50 -22.11 -13.12
C GLU A 10 4.13 -20.64 -13.38
N PHE A 11 4.31 -20.18 -14.62
CA PHE A 11 3.95 -18.82 -14.98
C PHE A 11 2.43 -18.58 -14.92
N GLN A 12 1.62 -19.55 -15.32
CA GLN A 12 0.18 -19.44 -15.22
C GLN A 12 -0.29 -19.21 -13.78
N ALA A 13 0.36 -19.88 -12.82
CA ALA A 13 0.10 -19.66 -11.39
C ALA A 13 0.48 -18.22 -10.96
N VAL A 14 1.65 -17.74 -11.39
CA VAL A 14 2.10 -16.36 -11.13
C VAL A 14 1.16 -15.34 -11.80
N PHE A 15 0.78 -15.59 -13.05
CA PHE A 15 -0.11 -14.71 -13.83
C PHE A 15 -1.52 -14.57 -13.22
N SER A 16 -1.98 -15.55 -12.45
CA SER A 16 -3.26 -15.47 -11.73
C SER A 16 -3.33 -14.29 -10.75
N HIS A 17 -2.17 -13.73 -10.34
CA HIS A 17 -2.08 -12.55 -9.47
C HIS A 17 -2.11 -11.21 -10.21
N LEU A 18 -2.27 -11.18 -11.54
CA LEU A 18 -2.30 -9.93 -12.34
C LEU A 18 -3.29 -8.92 -11.76
N GLY A 19 -4.52 -9.35 -11.49
CA GLY A 19 -5.57 -8.47 -10.93
C GLY A 19 -5.20 -7.88 -9.56
N ALA A 20 -4.54 -8.66 -8.71
CA ALA A 20 -4.06 -8.19 -7.41
C ALA A 20 -2.94 -7.14 -7.56
N VAL A 21 -2.00 -7.36 -8.49
CA VAL A 21 -0.94 -6.39 -8.80
C VAL A 21 -1.51 -5.11 -9.40
N THR A 22 -2.49 -5.21 -10.31
CA THR A 22 -3.19 -4.03 -10.87
C THR A 22 -3.87 -3.22 -9.76
N ALA A 23 -4.61 -3.90 -8.88
CA ALA A 23 -5.27 -3.24 -7.75
C ALA A 23 -4.26 -2.58 -6.79
N TYR A 24 -3.12 -3.25 -6.53
CA TYR A 24 -2.01 -2.71 -5.76
C TYR A 24 -1.46 -1.41 -6.37
N ALA A 25 -1.18 -1.41 -7.68
CA ALA A 25 -0.66 -0.25 -8.40
C ALA A 25 -1.65 0.92 -8.41
N ARG A 26 -2.94 0.62 -8.62
CA ARG A 26 -4.01 1.63 -8.62
C ARG A 26 -4.15 2.32 -7.26
N ARG A 27 -4.17 1.55 -6.17
CA ARG A 27 -4.21 2.09 -4.79
C ARG A 27 -3.00 2.95 -4.42
N ARG A 28 -1.90 2.85 -5.16
CA ARG A 28 -0.67 3.62 -4.96
C ARG A 28 -0.46 4.72 -5.99
N GLY A 29 -1.53 5.08 -6.71
CA GLY A 29 -1.55 6.24 -7.59
C GLY A 29 -0.78 6.04 -8.89
N SER A 30 -0.57 4.81 -9.36
CA SER A 30 -0.07 4.60 -10.71
C SER A 30 -1.02 5.22 -11.73
N ARG A 31 -0.48 5.95 -12.67
CA ARG A 31 -1.25 6.56 -13.77
C ARG A 31 -1.72 5.53 -14.78
N ASP A 32 -0.96 4.46 -14.92
CA ASP A 32 -1.23 3.31 -15.76
C ASP A 32 -1.02 2.02 -14.94
N ALA A 33 -1.99 1.69 -14.12
CA ALA A 33 -1.93 0.52 -13.24
C ALA A 33 -1.94 -0.79 -14.03
N ASP A 34 -2.63 -0.83 -15.15
CA ASP A 34 -2.71 -2.01 -16.02
C ASP A 34 -1.38 -2.23 -16.75
N GLY A 35 -0.78 -1.16 -17.30
CA GLY A 35 0.54 -1.21 -17.91
C GLY A 35 1.64 -1.57 -16.91
N LEU A 36 1.60 -1.02 -15.71
CA LEU A 36 2.54 -1.38 -14.65
C LEU A 36 2.41 -2.87 -14.26
N ALA A 37 1.20 -3.37 -14.10
CA ALA A 37 0.97 -4.77 -13.77
C ALA A 37 1.45 -5.70 -14.91
N ALA A 38 1.22 -5.33 -16.17
CA ALA A 38 1.74 -6.06 -17.33
C ALA A 38 3.29 -6.08 -17.35
N GLU A 39 3.94 -4.96 -16.98
CA GLU A 39 5.40 -4.89 -16.86
C GLU A 39 5.91 -5.79 -15.72
N VAL A 40 5.23 -5.83 -14.56
CA VAL A 40 5.54 -6.76 -13.47
C VAL A 40 5.47 -8.21 -13.95
N MET A 41 4.42 -8.59 -14.68
CA MET A 41 4.27 -9.95 -15.23
C MET A 41 5.35 -10.26 -16.28
N THR A 42 5.73 -9.28 -17.08
CA THR A 42 6.84 -9.44 -18.04
C THR A 42 8.18 -9.68 -17.33
N ILE A 43 8.43 -8.97 -16.22
CA ILE A 43 9.63 -9.18 -15.40
C ILE A 43 9.57 -10.56 -14.73
N ALA A 44 8.42 -10.94 -14.18
CA ALA A 44 8.22 -12.25 -13.56
C ALA A 44 8.46 -13.40 -14.57
N TRP A 45 7.98 -13.25 -15.80
CA TRP A 45 8.24 -14.19 -16.88
C TRP A 45 9.73 -14.35 -17.19
N ARG A 46 10.44 -13.22 -17.33
CA ARG A 46 11.88 -13.22 -17.63
C ARG A 46 12.75 -13.76 -16.49
N ARG A 47 12.24 -13.75 -15.28
CA ARG A 47 12.92 -14.11 -14.05
C ARG A 47 12.13 -15.17 -13.26
N LEU A 48 11.49 -16.09 -13.96
CA LEU A 48 10.58 -17.07 -13.37
C LEU A 48 11.26 -17.93 -12.29
N GLU A 49 12.54 -18.24 -12.47
CA GLU A 49 13.38 -18.95 -11.51
C GLU A 49 13.61 -18.20 -10.19
N ASP A 50 13.50 -16.87 -10.20
CA ASP A 50 13.65 -16.01 -9.01
C ASP A 50 12.31 -15.82 -8.27
N VAL A 51 11.19 -16.17 -8.90
CA VAL A 51 9.85 -16.01 -8.33
C VAL A 51 9.52 -17.20 -7.42
N PRO A 52 9.30 -16.98 -6.09
CA PRO A 52 8.90 -18.07 -5.20
C PRO A 52 7.55 -18.66 -5.63
N GLN A 53 7.55 -19.95 -6.02
CA GLN A 53 6.35 -20.60 -6.56
C GLN A 53 5.31 -20.94 -5.49
N ASP A 54 5.73 -21.08 -4.23
CA ASP A 54 4.87 -21.31 -3.07
C ASP A 54 4.08 -20.07 -2.66
N ASP A 55 4.66 -18.87 -2.83
CA ASP A 55 4.01 -17.59 -2.55
C ASP A 55 4.66 -16.46 -3.38
N PRO A 56 4.21 -16.20 -4.59
CA PRO A 56 4.79 -15.19 -5.47
C PRO A 56 4.43 -13.74 -5.08
N ARG A 57 3.38 -13.53 -4.29
CA ARG A 57 2.84 -12.19 -3.97
C ARG A 57 3.87 -11.21 -3.40
N PRO A 58 4.69 -11.56 -2.38
CA PRO A 58 5.69 -10.64 -1.85
C PRO A 58 6.69 -10.17 -2.91
N TRP A 59 7.10 -11.07 -3.80
CA TRP A 59 8.02 -10.76 -4.89
C TRP A 59 7.37 -9.84 -5.94
N LEU A 60 6.13 -10.14 -6.32
CA LEU A 60 5.36 -9.33 -7.27
C LEU A 60 5.12 -7.92 -6.74
N TYR A 61 4.75 -7.77 -5.46
CA TYR A 61 4.56 -6.46 -4.85
C TYR A 61 5.87 -5.69 -4.67
N ALA A 62 6.98 -6.37 -4.35
CA ALA A 62 8.31 -5.74 -4.34
C ALA A 62 8.67 -5.20 -5.73
N THR A 63 8.40 -5.96 -6.78
CA THR A 63 8.66 -5.57 -8.18
C THR A 63 7.77 -4.38 -8.57
N ALA A 64 6.46 -4.45 -8.29
CA ALA A 64 5.52 -3.36 -8.55
C ALA A 64 5.92 -2.07 -7.81
N ARG A 65 6.34 -2.19 -6.55
CA ARG A 65 6.84 -1.08 -5.74
C ARG A 65 8.06 -0.40 -6.38
N ASN A 66 9.01 -1.18 -6.86
CA ASN A 66 10.20 -0.65 -7.54
C ASN A 66 9.84 0.11 -8.82
N LEU A 67 8.87 -0.37 -9.60
CA LEU A 67 8.36 0.31 -10.79
C LEU A 67 7.64 1.60 -10.44
N LEU A 68 6.80 1.62 -9.39
CA LEU A 68 6.14 2.82 -8.88
C LEU A 68 7.16 3.89 -8.46
N PHE A 69 8.23 3.51 -7.76
CA PHE A 69 9.30 4.43 -7.41
C PHE A 69 10.05 4.96 -8.64
N ALA A 70 10.26 4.13 -9.65
CA ALA A 70 10.87 4.57 -10.91
C ALA A 70 9.95 5.54 -11.66
N GLU A 71 8.65 5.31 -11.67
CA GLU A 71 7.64 6.22 -12.24
C GLU A 71 7.63 7.56 -11.50
N ALA A 72 7.57 7.54 -10.17
CA ALA A 72 7.58 8.75 -9.35
C ALA A 72 8.86 9.58 -9.55
N ARG A 73 10.04 8.93 -9.64
CA ARG A 73 11.30 9.62 -9.90
C ARG A 73 11.35 10.24 -11.30
N ARG A 74 10.79 9.58 -12.32
CA ARG A 74 10.67 10.16 -13.68
C ARG A 74 9.79 11.40 -13.66
N THR A 75 8.61 11.30 -13.07
CA THR A 75 7.66 12.41 -12.95
C THR A 75 8.25 13.59 -12.15
N ALA A 76 9.00 13.33 -11.09
CA ALA A 76 9.65 14.37 -10.29
C ALA A 76 10.75 15.11 -11.07
N ARG A 77 11.54 14.40 -11.89
CA ARG A 77 12.55 15.01 -12.77
C ARG A 77 11.91 15.94 -13.80
N ASP A 78 10.81 15.49 -14.41
CA ASP A 78 10.09 16.28 -15.43
C ASP A 78 9.48 17.55 -14.84
N ARG A 79 9.14 17.55 -13.54
CA ARG A 79 8.58 18.70 -12.83
C ARG A 79 9.60 19.56 -12.10
N SER A 80 10.89 19.26 -12.17
CA SER A 80 11.97 19.94 -11.39
C SER A 80 11.72 19.97 -9.88
N ALA A 81 11.00 18.99 -9.35
CA ALA A 81 10.64 18.85 -7.94
C ALA A 81 11.49 17.75 -7.27
N ALA A 82 11.76 17.89 -5.97
CA ALA A 82 12.47 16.87 -5.22
C ALA A 82 11.68 15.53 -5.25
N PRO A 83 12.34 14.40 -5.54
CA PRO A 83 11.67 13.12 -5.61
C PRO A 83 11.39 12.61 -4.21
N ILE A 84 10.18 12.77 -3.73
CA ILE A 84 9.67 11.99 -2.63
C ILE A 84 8.78 10.90 -3.25
N PRO A 85 9.14 9.62 -3.15
CA PRO A 85 8.20 8.56 -3.45
C PRO A 85 7.21 8.48 -2.29
N GLU A 86 6.30 9.41 -2.28
CA GLU A 86 5.13 9.35 -1.42
C GLU A 86 4.21 8.29 -2.01
N VAL A 87 3.85 7.30 -1.20
CA VAL A 87 2.59 6.59 -1.40
C VAL A 87 1.56 7.70 -1.37
N VAL A 88 1.04 8.05 -2.54
CA VAL A 88 0.18 9.22 -2.67
C VAL A 88 -1.09 8.92 -1.89
N ALA A 89 -1.23 9.55 -0.74
CA ALA A 89 -2.43 9.43 0.09
C ALA A 89 -3.70 9.83 -0.69
N ASP A 90 -3.56 10.67 -1.74
CA ASP A 90 -4.63 11.04 -2.67
C ASP A 90 -5.13 9.87 -3.54
N ALA A 91 -4.31 8.81 -3.72
CA ALA A 91 -4.76 7.60 -4.42
C ALA A 91 -5.58 6.66 -3.52
N LEU A 92 -5.69 6.96 -2.24
CA LEU A 92 -6.64 6.34 -1.33
C LEU A 92 -8.02 7.02 -1.52
N GLU A 93 -8.58 6.92 -2.71
CA GLU A 93 -10.01 7.02 -2.95
C GLU A 93 -10.61 5.60 -2.93
N PRO A 94 -10.73 4.93 -1.77
CA PRO A 94 -11.53 3.73 -1.69
C PRO A 94 -12.97 4.21 -1.64
N HIS A 95 -13.70 3.95 -2.68
CA HIS A 95 -15.14 4.06 -2.67
C HIS A 95 -15.64 3.28 -1.43
N GLY A 96 -16.14 3.99 -0.42
CA GLY A 96 -16.70 3.40 0.79
C GLY A 96 -15.85 3.45 2.07
N LEU A 97 -14.68 4.11 2.10
CA LEU A 97 -14.02 4.41 3.37
C LEU A 97 -14.75 5.54 4.11
N ASP A 98 -14.83 5.38 5.41
CA ASP A 98 -15.24 6.45 6.31
C ASP A 98 -14.35 7.69 6.10
N PRO A 99 -14.92 8.92 5.97
CA PRO A 99 -14.15 10.13 5.70
C PRO A 99 -13.09 10.44 6.76
N GLU A 100 -13.38 10.18 8.06
CA GLU A 100 -12.42 10.39 9.13
C GLU A 100 -11.26 9.41 9.07
N LEU A 101 -11.55 8.15 8.74
CA LEU A 101 -10.50 7.15 8.49
C LEU A 101 -9.62 7.55 7.29
N ALA A 102 -10.23 8.01 6.19
CA ALA A 102 -9.48 8.47 5.01
C ALA A 102 -8.58 9.66 5.36
N LYS A 103 -9.07 10.61 6.17
CA LYS A 103 -8.30 11.75 6.67
C LYS A 103 -7.16 11.30 7.58
N ALA A 104 -7.42 10.40 8.52
CA ALA A 104 -6.40 9.87 9.43
C ALA A 104 -5.29 9.11 8.67
N LEU A 105 -5.65 8.31 7.66
CA LEU A 105 -4.68 7.62 6.80
C LEU A 105 -3.77 8.60 6.03
N ARG A 106 -4.30 9.73 5.55
CA ARG A 106 -3.51 10.78 4.89
C ARG A 106 -2.50 11.48 5.80
N LEU A 107 -2.73 11.47 7.12
CA LEU A 107 -1.83 12.08 8.12
C LEU A 107 -0.71 11.13 8.58
N LEU A 108 -0.73 9.87 8.15
CA LEU A 108 0.36 8.93 8.43
C LEU A 108 1.58 9.23 7.55
N SER A 109 2.76 8.84 8.02
CA SER A 109 3.94 8.78 7.14
C SER A 109 3.70 7.76 6.02
N SER A 110 4.32 7.98 4.84
CA SER A 110 4.23 7.04 3.73
C SER A 110 4.62 5.61 4.10
N SER A 111 5.64 5.46 4.96
CA SER A 111 6.11 4.16 5.42
C SER A 111 5.13 3.46 6.39
N ASP A 112 4.45 4.23 7.24
CA ASP A 112 3.45 3.69 8.15
C ASP A 112 2.17 3.30 7.39
N LEU A 113 1.75 4.17 6.46
CA LEU A 113 0.64 3.89 5.56
C LEU A 113 0.88 2.64 4.73
N GLU A 114 2.06 2.52 4.09
CA GLU A 114 2.42 1.34 3.30
C GLU A 114 2.38 0.05 4.13
N ALA A 115 2.87 0.09 5.38
CA ALA A 115 2.83 -1.08 6.27
C ALA A 115 1.40 -1.51 6.61
N LEU A 116 0.49 -0.55 6.82
CA LEU A 116 -0.93 -0.84 7.06
C LEU A 116 -1.60 -1.41 5.81
N LEU A 117 -1.36 -0.81 4.64
CA LEU A 117 -1.97 -1.23 3.39
C LEU A 117 -1.58 -2.65 2.99
N LEU A 118 -0.30 -3.03 3.16
CA LEU A 118 0.16 -4.39 2.84
C LEU A 118 -0.54 -5.47 3.66
N VAL A 119 -0.93 -5.16 4.90
CA VAL A 119 -1.64 -6.12 5.76
C VAL A 119 -3.15 -6.03 5.57
N ALA A 120 -3.72 -4.82 5.47
CA ALA A 120 -5.17 -4.63 5.46
C ALA A 120 -5.81 -4.84 4.09
N TRP A 121 -5.11 -4.49 3.00
CA TRP A 121 -5.64 -4.59 1.64
C TRP A 121 -5.03 -5.70 0.80
N GLU A 122 -3.73 -5.97 1.00
CA GLU A 122 -3.06 -7.03 0.24
C GLU A 122 -3.09 -8.38 0.98
N ASP A 123 -3.68 -8.40 2.17
CA ASP A 123 -3.80 -9.61 3.01
C ASP A 123 -2.47 -10.35 3.19
N LEU A 124 -1.37 -9.57 3.35
CA LEU A 124 -0.07 -10.14 3.62
C LEU A 124 0.14 -10.35 5.12
N THR A 125 0.69 -11.49 5.48
CA THR A 125 1.25 -11.67 6.82
C THR A 125 2.41 -10.70 7.05
N PRO A 126 2.74 -10.36 8.31
CA PRO A 126 3.89 -9.48 8.59
C PRO A 126 5.22 -9.98 8.00
N THR A 127 5.40 -11.29 7.87
CA THR A 127 6.59 -11.87 7.26
C THR A 127 6.61 -11.67 5.74
N GLN A 128 5.49 -11.85 5.07
CA GLN A 128 5.33 -11.60 3.64
C GLN A 128 5.50 -10.11 3.30
N ALA A 129 4.87 -9.24 4.08
CA ALA A 129 5.00 -7.79 3.91
C ALA A 129 6.44 -7.30 4.14
N ALA A 130 7.16 -7.89 5.10
CA ALA A 130 8.59 -7.62 5.30
C ALA A 130 9.42 -7.98 4.06
N LYS A 131 9.16 -9.15 3.44
CA LYS A 131 9.79 -9.57 2.17
C LYS A 131 9.48 -8.57 1.05
N ALA A 132 8.22 -8.14 0.91
CA ALA A 132 7.82 -7.16 -0.10
C ALA A 132 8.52 -5.80 0.07
N LEU A 133 8.82 -5.40 1.31
CA LEU A 133 9.54 -4.15 1.61
C LEU A 133 11.07 -4.29 1.66
N GLY A 134 11.61 -5.50 1.58
CA GLY A 134 13.04 -5.76 1.70
C GLY A 134 13.60 -5.44 3.09
N ILE A 135 12.83 -5.62 4.16
CA ILE A 135 13.22 -5.40 5.55
C ILE A 135 13.05 -6.66 6.40
N SER A 136 13.62 -6.68 7.60
CA SER A 136 13.43 -7.81 8.50
C SER A 136 11.99 -7.89 9.03
N ALA A 137 11.50 -9.10 9.32
CA ALA A 137 10.17 -9.32 9.89
C ALA A 137 10.01 -8.60 11.25
N VAL A 138 11.08 -8.48 12.03
CA VAL A 138 11.08 -7.74 13.29
C VAL A 138 10.88 -6.25 13.03
N ALA A 139 11.64 -5.66 12.10
CA ALA A 139 11.51 -4.25 11.73
C ALA A 139 10.10 -3.94 11.21
N PHE A 140 9.52 -4.85 10.39
CA PHE A 140 8.16 -4.68 9.90
C PHE A 140 7.13 -4.70 11.03
N ARG A 141 7.21 -5.65 11.98
CA ARG A 141 6.28 -5.73 13.11
C ARG A 141 6.32 -4.47 13.98
N VAL A 142 7.51 -3.94 14.24
CA VAL A 142 7.69 -2.68 14.99
C VAL A 142 7.06 -1.51 14.24
N ARG A 143 7.27 -1.42 12.91
CA ARG A 143 6.66 -0.39 12.07
C ARG A 143 5.14 -0.51 12.08
N LEU A 144 4.59 -1.70 11.86
CA LEU A 144 3.16 -1.94 11.87
C LEU A 144 2.52 -1.58 13.21
N LEU A 145 3.17 -1.91 14.33
CA LEU A 145 2.69 -1.53 15.66
C LEU A 145 2.63 -0.02 15.84
N ARG A 146 3.69 0.71 15.41
CA ARG A 146 3.72 2.19 15.47
C ARG A 146 2.64 2.79 14.58
N ALA A 147 2.50 2.30 13.35
CA ALA A 147 1.48 2.75 12.41
C ALA A 147 0.06 2.60 12.98
N ARG A 148 -0.25 1.44 13.57
CA ARG A 148 -1.54 1.19 14.22
C ARG A 148 -1.80 2.11 15.41
N ARG A 149 -0.78 2.36 16.26
CA ARG A 149 -0.91 3.28 17.39
C ARG A 149 -1.16 4.72 16.93
N ARG A 150 -0.42 5.16 15.90
CA ARG A 150 -0.59 6.49 15.34
C ARG A 150 -1.96 6.68 14.68
N LEU A 151 -2.41 5.69 13.90
CA LEU A 151 -3.74 5.73 13.30
C LEU A 151 -4.83 5.82 14.36
N ARG A 152 -4.73 5.01 15.42
CA ARG A 152 -5.69 5.06 16.54
C ARG A 152 -5.72 6.44 17.19
N ALA A 153 -4.56 7.01 17.52
CA ALA A 153 -4.48 8.35 18.12
C ALA A 153 -5.14 9.42 17.22
N LEU A 154 -4.91 9.36 15.91
CA LEU A 154 -5.53 10.29 14.96
C LEU A 154 -7.07 10.16 14.90
N LEU A 155 -7.59 8.95 15.04
CA LEU A 155 -9.04 8.72 15.08
C LEU A 155 -9.65 9.14 16.42
N ASP A 156 -8.96 8.89 17.53
CA ASP A 156 -9.41 9.34 18.87
C ASP A 156 -9.44 10.88 18.95
N ASP A 157 -8.43 11.56 18.39
CA ASP A 157 -8.39 13.03 18.32
C ASP A 157 -9.51 13.59 17.41
N ALA A 158 -9.84 12.92 16.32
CA ALA A 158 -10.95 13.30 15.45
C ALA A 158 -12.29 13.17 16.18
N ALA A 159 -12.52 12.06 16.89
CA ALA A 159 -13.74 11.84 17.67
C ALA A 159 -13.89 12.87 18.82
N ALA A 160 -12.78 13.25 19.46
CA ALA A 160 -12.80 14.28 20.51
C ALA A 160 -13.15 15.68 19.97
N ASN A 161 -12.71 16.00 18.74
CA ASN A 161 -13.00 17.28 18.09
C ASN A 161 -14.41 17.36 17.49
N ASP A 162 -15.05 16.22 17.21
CA ASP A 162 -16.43 16.15 16.71
C ASP A 162 -17.48 16.24 17.83
N HIS A 163 -17.02 16.29 19.12
CA HIS A 163 -17.83 16.50 20.31
C HIS A 163 -17.46 17.80 21.02
N PRO A 164 -17.54 19.03 20.39
CA PRO A 164 -17.39 20.26 21.12
C PRO A 164 -18.72 20.62 21.79
N ALA A 165 -18.75 20.45 23.12
CA ALA A 165 -19.62 21.25 24.02
C ALA A 165 -21.14 21.19 23.78
N SER A 166 -21.75 20.04 23.86
CA SER A 166 -23.21 19.95 24.14
C SER A 166 -23.54 20.02 25.63
N MET A 167 -22.56 20.25 26.53
CA MET A 167 -22.79 20.31 27.99
C MET A 167 -22.57 21.67 28.66
N ALA A 168 -22.36 22.74 27.88
CA ALA A 168 -22.16 24.07 28.49
C ALA A 168 -23.38 25.02 28.41
N GLN A 169 -24.59 24.55 28.12
CA GLN A 169 -25.77 25.38 27.95
C GLN A 169 -27.01 24.93 28.73
N LEU A 170 -26.84 24.32 29.91
CA LEU A 170 -27.98 23.95 30.77
C LEU A 170 -27.93 24.50 32.19
N ASP A 171 -27.11 25.50 32.48
CA ASP A 171 -27.12 26.15 33.80
C ASP A 171 -27.15 27.68 33.72
N VAL A 172 -28.13 28.30 33.07
CA VAL A 172 -28.55 29.68 33.38
C VAL A 172 -30.00 29.87 32.93
N GLU A 173 -30.94 29.32 33.67
CA GLU A 173 -32.28 29.90 33.85
C GLU A 173 -32.95 29.24 35.07
N GLY A 174 -32.73 29.88 36.20
CA GLY A 174 -33.34 29.48 37.47
C GLY A 174 -33.09 30.51 38.54
N THR A 175 -33.70 31.72 38.38
CA THR A 175 -34.09 32.54 39.55
C THR A 175 -35.24 33.45 39.17
#